data_5dbf41a6efd21ea08e4a956e75e14d41
#
_entry.id   5dbf41a6efd21ea08e4a956e75e14d41
#
_cell.length_a   1.000
_cell.length_b   1.000
_cell.length_c   1.000
_cell.angle_alpha   90.00
_cell.angle_beta   90.00
_cell.angle_gamma   90.00
#
_symmetry.space_group_name_H-M   'P 1'
#
loop_
_entity.id
_entity.type
_entity.pdbx_description
1 polymer ?
#
loop_
_entity_poly.entity_id
_entity_poly.type
_entity_poly.pdbx_seq_one_letter_code
_entity_poly.pdbx_strand_id
1 'polypeptide(L)' 'MELRDRWVHFRIRDVYHPDPAQVLIDLHGNDVLLGKVIDLYDSGMQAEAFAVVEIEGIEQAVILPVERILGIL' A
#
# COMPACT_ATOMS: atom_id res chain seq x y z
N MET A 1 -6.81 15.52 4.03
CA MET A 1 -5.79 15.04 4.97
C MET A 1 -4.55 14.57 4.20
N GLU A 2 -3.39 14.98 4.65
CA GLU A 2 -2.15 14.56 4.01
C GLU A 2 -1.74 13.18 4.52
N LEU A 3 -1.55 12.22 3.61
CA LEU A 3 -1.17 10.86 3.96
C LEU A 3 0.33 10.61 3.92
N ARG A 4 1.10 11.49 3.28
CA ARG A 4 2.56 11.31 3.21
C ARG A 4 3.15 11.26 4.60
N ASP A 5 4.09 10.33 4.77
CA ASP A 5 4.79 10.11 6.04
C ASP A 5 3.91 9.53 7.15
N ARG A 6 2.68 9.11 6.82
CA ARG A 6 1.80 8.45 7.79
C ARG A 6 1.93 6.95 7.66
N TRP A 7 1.79 6.27 8.79
CA TRP A 7 1.76 4.81 8.82
C TRP A 7 0.33 4.35 8.61
N VAL A 8 0.14 3.35 7.75
CA VAL A 8 -1.18 2.86 7.38
C VAL A 8 -1.22 1.35 7.44
N HIS A 9 -2.43 0.81 7.68
CA HIS A 9 -2.71 -0.62 7.60
C HIS A 9 -3.41 -0.93 6.29
N PHE A 10 -3.07 -2.06 5.68
CA PHE A 10 -3.73 -2.51 4.45
C PHE A 10 -3.61 -4.03 4.34
N ARG A 11 -4.50 -4.62 3.52
CA ARG A 11 -4.43 -6.05 3.23
C ARG A 11 -3.52 -6.30 2.05
N ILE A 12 -2.79 -7.42 2.12
CA ILE A 12 -1.87 -7.80 1.05
C ILE A 12 -2.59 -7.93 -0.28
N ARG A 13 -3.79 -8.51 -0.29
CA ARG A 13 -4.54 -8.72 -1.53
C ARG A 13 -4.95 -7.43 -2.23
N ASP A 14 -4.93 -6.32 -1.52
CA ASP A 14 -5.31 -5.01 -2.08
C ASP A 14 -4.15 -4.27 -2.73
N VAL A 15 -2.94 -4.81 -2.63
CA VAL A 15 -1.76 -4.22 -3.27
C VAL A 15 -1.91 -4.33 -4.79
N TYR A 16 -1.77 -3.19 -5.45
CA TYR A 16 -1.92 -3.11 -6.90
C TYR A 16 -0.66 -3.54 -7.64
N HIS A 17 0.50 -3.14 -7.13
CA HIS A 17 1.79 -3.43 -7.76
C HIS A 17 2.90 -3.35 -6.71
N PRO A 18 3.88 -4.24 -6.74
CA PRO A 18 3.99 -5.45 -7.56
C PRO A 18 3.04 -6.54 -7.10
N ASP A 19 3.03 -7.67 -7.82
CA ASP A 19 2.20 -8.82 -7.44
C ASP A 19 2.58 -9.27 -6.03
N PRO A 20 1.65 -9.24 -5.06
CA PRO A 20 1.98 -9.62 -3.69
C PRO A 20 2.52 -11.04 -3.56
N ALA A 21 2.07 -11.95 -4.42
CA ALA A 21 2.51 -13.33 -4.37
C ALA A 21 4.00 -13.49 -4.68
N GLN A 22 4.60 -12.53 -5.38
CA GLN A 22 6.02 -12.55 -5.70
C GLN A 22 6.90 -11.88 -4.66
N VAL A 23 6.33 -10.95 -3.90
CA VAL A 23 7.08 -10.13 -2.95
C VAL A 23 6.90 -10.63 -1.52
N LEU A 24 5.69 -11.12 -1.22
CA LEU A 24 5.27 -11.47 0.14
C LEU A 24 4.85 -12.94 0.19
N ILE A 25 5.72 -13.82 -0.27
CA ILE A 25 5.41 -15.23 -0.50
C ILE A 25 4.98 -15.99 0.76
N ASP A 26 5.43 -15.55 1.94
CA ASP A 26 5.12 -16.22 3.20
C ASP A 26 3.85 -15.69 3.87
N LEU A 27 3.13 -14.78 3.21
CA LEU A 27 1.95 -14.14 3.77
C LEU A 27 0.72 -14.46 2.95
N HIS A 28 -0.45 -14.42 3.60
CA HIS A 28 -1.73 -14.69 2.94
C HIS A 28 -2.41 -13.39 2.53
N GLY A 29 -3.28 -13.48 1.54
CA GLY A 29 -3.95 -12.29 0.99
C GLY A 29 -4.78 -11.50 1.99
N ASN A 30 -5.23 -12.14 3.07
CA ASN A 30 -6.00 -11.47 4.12
C ASN A 30 -5.12 -10.89 5.23
N ASP A 31 -3.83 -11.14 5.19
CA ASP A 31 -2.92 -10.59 6.20
C ASP A 31 -2.88 -9.07 6.09
N VAL A 32 -2.79 -8.43 7.23
CA VAL A 32 -2.75 -6.96 7.32
C VAL A 32 -1.32 -6.56 7.60
N LEU A 33 -0.83 -5.63 6.80
CA LEU A 33 0.52 -5.09 6.94
C LEU A 33 0.47 -3.64 7.38
N LEU A 34 1.56 -3.21 8.00
CA LEU A 34 1.79 -1.82 8.37
C LEU A 34 2.90 -1.27 7.49
N GLY A 35 2.65 -0.14 6.86
CA GLY A 35 3.63 0.52 6.02
C GLY A 35 3.52 2.02 6.10
N LYS A 36 4.57 2.70 5.65
CA LYS A 36 4.63 4.16 5.64
C LYS A 36 4.40 4.68 4.23
N VAL A 37 3.48 5.61 4.09
CA VAL A 37 3.20 6.25 2.80
C VAL A 37 4.34 7.20 2.47
N ILE A 38 5.03 6.94 1.37
CA ILE A 38 6.16 7.77 0.95
C ILE A 38 5.81 8.68 -0.22
N ASP A 39 4.75 8.38 -0.94
CA ASP A 39 4.29 9.24 -2.03
C ASP A 39 2.82 8.95 -2.33
N LEU A 40 2.19 9.87 -3.07
CA LEU A 40 0.81 9.75 -3.51
C LEU A 40 0.72 10.20 -4.96
N TYR A 41 -0.13 9.55 -5.75
CA TYR A 41 -0.40 10.01 -7.10
C TYR A 41 -1.80 9.59 -7.55
N ASP A 42 -2.33 10.30 -8.55
CA ASP A 42 -3.59 9.98 -9.19
C ASP A 42 -3.35 9.12 -10.41
N SER A 43 -4.39 8.41 -10.84
CA SER A 43 -4.35 7.68 -12.11
C SER A 43 -4.46 8.59 -13.33
N GLY A 44 -4.70 9.88 -13.13
CA GLY A 44 -4.82 10.88 -14.20
C GLY A 44 -6.18 10.90 -14.87
N MET A 45 -6.76 9.75 -15.15
CA MET A 45 -8.02 9.61 -15.87
C MET A 45 -9.19 9.23 -14.98
N GLN A 46 -8.92 8.81 -13.77
CA GLN A 46 -9.94 8.34 -12.83
C GLN A 46 -9.78 9.07 -11.52
N ALA A 47 -10.84 9.08 -10.73
CA ALA A 47 -10.82 9.71 -9.42
C ALA A 47 -10.04 8.92 -8.37
N GLU A 48 -9.49 7.76 -8.74
CA GLU A 48 -8.71 6.95 -7.82
C GLU A 48 -7.33 7.53 -7.60
N ALA A 49 -6.94 7.62 -6.34
CA ALA A 49 -5.58 7.96 -5.95
C ALA A 49 -4.86 6.70 -5.48
N PHE A 50 -3.56 6.67 -5.67
CA PHE A 50 -2.71 5.57 -5.24
C PHE A 50 -1.68 6.07 -4.25
N ALA A 51 -1.39 5.22 -3.27
CA ALA A 51 -0.32 5.47 -2.30
C ALA A 51 0.85 4.55 -2.62
N VAL A 52 2.06 5.10 -2.55
CA VAL A 52 3.29 4.32 -2.60
C VAL A 52 3.69 4.10 -1.15
N VAL A 53 3.76 2.84 -0.74
CA VAL A 53 3.93 2.47 0.66
C VAL A 53 5.20 1.66 0.83
N GLU A 54 6.03 2.06 1.78
CA GLU A 54 7.25 1.36 2.14
C GLU A 54 6.99 0.49 3.36
N ILE A 55 7.29 -0.80 3.22
CA ILE A 55 7.10 -1.78 4.28
C ILE A 55 8.46 -2.13 4.86
N GLU A 56 8.57 -2.04 6.19
CA GLU A 56 9.81 -2.37 6.87
C GLU A 56 10.22 -3.83 6.60
N GLY A 57 11.48 -4.02 6.26
CA GLY A 57 12.01 -5.34 5.95
C GLY A 57 11.83 -5.78 4.51
N ILE A 58 11.16 -4.97 3.69
CA ILE A 58 10.95 -5.25 2.27
C ILE A 58 11.57 -4.11 1.47
N GLU A 59 12.48 -4.44 0.57
CA GLU A 59 13.23 -3.42 -0.17
C GLU A 59 12.38 -2.68 -1.21
N GLN A 60 11.34 -3.34 -1.70
CA GLN A 60 10.51 -2.76 -2.76
C GLN A 60 9.26 -2.13 -2.17
N ALA A 61 9.01 -0.87 -2.52
CA ALA A 61 7.77 -0.21 -2.16
C ALA A 61 6.60 -0.82 -2.93
N VAL A 62 5.42 -0.79 -2.34
CA VAL A 62 4.21 -1.30 -2.98
C VAL A 62 3.28 -0.15 -3.32
N ILE A 63 2.43 -0.36 -4.32
CA ILE A 63 1.43 0.62 -4.76
C ILE A 63 0.06 0.09 -4.36
N LEU A 64 -0.73 0.92 -3.70
CA LEU A 64 -1.99 0.54 -3.10
C LEU A 64 -3.03 1.64 -3.36
N PRO A 65 -4.26 1.30 -3.79
CA PRO A 65 -5.31 2.30 -3.88
C PRO A 65 -5.60 2.90 -2.50
N VAL A 66 -5.68 4.21 -2.43
CA VAL A 66 -5.89 4.92 -1.16
C VAL A 66 -7.18 4.44 -0.49
N GLU A 67 -8.22 4.15 -1.26
CA GLU A 67 -9.50 3.69 -0.72
C GLU A 67 -9.42 2.33 -0.02
N ARG A 68 -8.34 1.58 -0.25
CA ARG A 68 -8.14 0.27 0.38
C ARG A 68 -7.34 0.33 1.69
N ILE A 69 -6.92 1.50 2.07
CA ILE A 69 -6.26 1.68 3.37
C ILE A 69 -7.29 1.42 4.47
N LEU A 70 -6.96 0.50 5.36
CA LEU A 70 -7.87 0.10 6.44
C LEU A 70 -7.87 1.08 7.61
N GLY A 71 -6.72 1.67 7.89
CA GLY A 71 -6.59 2.62 8.98
C GLY A 71 -5.29 3.39 8.93
N ILE A 72 -5.29 4.54 9.56
CA ILE A 72 -4.14 5.45 9.62
C ILE A 72 -3.74 5.61 11.07
N LEU A 73 -2.46 5.43 11.34
CA LEU A 73 -1.91 5.62 12.70
C LEU A 73 -1.48 7.05 12.94
#